data_aa02dacda5b07a1d6a309cafa2c7a7e1
#
_entry.id   aa02dacda5b07a1d6a309cafa2c7a7e1
#
_cell.length_a   1.000
_cell.length_b   1.000
_cell.length_c   1.000
_cell.angle_alpha   90.00
_cell.angle_beta   90.00
_cell.angle_gamma   90.00
#
_symmetry.space_group_name_H-M   'P 1'
#
loop_
_entity.id
_entity.type
_entity.pdbx_description
1 polymer ?
#
loop_
_entity_poly.entity_id
_entity_poly.type
_entity_poly.pdbx_seq_one_letter_code
_entity_poly.pdbx_strand_id
1 'polypeptide(L)'
;VWFFDKAPWRNRPTFCLDLRIRYKDGSVETIRSGKDWKTAESPVVFNSIYTAEHYDARLEKVGWNLPNYDDKTWKDVIYRVAPSTHIVAQALHPIRHTNEILSKNLKTFSKQNYVFDLGENISGVSSITVKGNAGTVIKLKHGERLLPDGHVDQSNIDVHYRPTDDKDPFQTDIFILSGKGEESFSPKFNYKGFQYVEVNSSEPIELTQNSVKGYFMHSDVPAIGKITS
;
A
#
# COMPACT_ATOMS: atom_id res chain seq x y z
N VAL A 1 4.10 -19.35 17.68
CA VAL A 1 5.01 -18.22 17.40
C VAL A 1 5.90 -18.62 16.23
N TRP A 2 5.83 -17.86 15.15
CA TRP A 2 6.55 -18.12 13.92
C TRP A 2 7.84 -17.31 13.91
N PHE A 3 8.95 -17.93 14.29
CA PHE A 3 10.27 -17.31 14.22
C PHE A 3 10.94 -17.67 12.89
N PHE A 4 10.77 -16.81 11.89
CA PHE A 4 11.40 -17.01 10.58
C PHE A 4 12.66 -16.15 10.37
N ASP A 5 13.26 -15.62 11.44
CA ASP A 5 14.38 -14.68 11.33
C ASP A 5 15.61 -15.28 10.62
N LYS A 6 15.74 -16.59 10.64
CA LYS A 6 16.83 -17.35 9.97
C LYS A 6 16.32 -18.20 8.79
N ALA A 7 15.14 -17.90 8.26
CA ALA A 7 14.60 -18.66 7.15
C ALA A 7 15.49 -18.52 5.90
N PRO A 8 16.00 -19.63 5.32
CA PRO A 8 16.97 -19.58 4.22
C PRO A 8 16.41 -19.00 2.92
N TRP A 9 15.08 -18.93 2.80
CA TRP A 9 14.39 -18.30 1.65
C TRP A 9 14.25 -16.79 1.78
N ARG A 10 14.54 -16.18 2.92
CA ARG A 10 14.50 -14.73 3.10
C ARG A 10 15.73 -14.10 2.47
N ASN A 11 15.50 -13.11 1.62
CA ASN A 11 16.53 -12.30 1.01
C ASN A 11 15.99 -10.89 0.76
N ARG A 12 16.86 -9.99 0.31
CA ARG A 12 16.44 -8.67 -0.16
C ARG A 12 15.49 -8.83 -1.35
N PRO A 13 14.44 -8.03 -1.44
CA PRO A 13 13.56 -8.02 -2.61
C PRO A 13 14.38 -7.86 -3.89
N THR A 14 14.12 -8.71 -4.85
CA THR A 14 14.74 -8.68 -6.19
C THR A 14 13.65 -8.86 -7.23
N PHE A 15 13.89 -8.35 -8.43
CA PHE A 15 12.99 -8.61 -9.54
C PHE A 15 13.76 -8.94 -10.80
N CYS A 16 13.10 -9.61 -11.73
CA CYS A 16 13.54 -9.75 -13.11
C CYS A 16 12.36 -9.47 -14.05
N LEU A 17 12.67 -8.87 -15.19
CA LEU A 17 11.68 -8.54 -16.22
C LEU A 17 12.16 -9.02 -17.58
N ASP A 18 11.28 -9.76 -18.28
CA ASP A 18 11.33 -9.98 -19.72
C ASP A 18 10.02 -9.45 -20.31
N LEU A 19 10.09 -8.27 -20.97
CA LEU A 19 8.96 -7.71 -21.71
C LEU A 19 9.11 -8.07 -23.19
N ARG A 20 8.20 -8.90 -23.68
CA ARG A 20 8.15 -9.31 -25.09
C ARG A 20 7.06 -8.55 -25.84
N ILE A 21 7.48 -7.70 -26.77
CA ILE A 21 6.60 -6.87 -27.60
C ILE A 21 6.50 -7.53 -28.97
N ARG A 22 5.28 -7.85 -29.41
CA ARG A 22 5.00 -8.29 -30.77
C ARG A 22 4.35 -7.16 -31.53
N TYR A 23 4.99 -6.71 -32.59
CA TYR A 23 4.49 -5.68 -33.48
C TYR A 23 3.49 -6.24 -34.52
N LYS A 24 2.73 -5.35 -35.16
CA LYS A 24 1.73 -5.73 -36.18
C LYS A 24 2.33 -6.39 -37.44
N ASP A 25 3.58 -6.07 -37.75
CA ASP A 25 4.34 -6.65 -38.86
C ASP A 25 4.88 -8.06 -38.54
N GLY A 26 4.62 -8.56 -37.32
CA GLY A 26 5.08 -9.88 -36.86
C GLY A 26 6.46 -9.87 -36.21
N SER A 27 7.18 -8.75 -36.23
CA SER A 27 8.47 -8.63 -35.56
C SER A 27 8.31 -8.70 -34.04
N VAL A 28 9.36 -9.12 -33.34
CA VAL A 28 9.35 -9.28 -31.89
C VAL A 28 10.57 -8.60 -31.29
N GLU A 29 10.34 -7.74 -30.33
CA GLU A 29 11.36 -7.14 -29.48
C GLU A 29 11.26 -7.71 -28.05
N THR A 30 12.41 -7.91 -27.41
CA THR A 30 12.44 -8.33 -25.99
C THR A 30 13.32 -7.38 -25.20
N ILE A 31 12.72 -6.68 -24.23
CA ILE A 31 13.39 -5.82 -23.27
C ILE A 31 13.59 -6.64 -21.99
N ARG A 32 14.85 -6.73 -21.54
CA ARG A 32 15.20 -7.49 -20.33
C ARG A 32 15.81 -6.54 -19.29
N SER A 33 15.49 -6.81 -18.01
CA SER A 33 16.23 -6.16 -16.93
C SER A 33 17.70 -6.57 -16.99
N GLY A 34 18.60 -5.61 -16.97
CA GLY A 34 20.03 -5.82 -17.20
C GLY A 34 20.91 -4.88 -16.40
N LYS A 35 22.23 -4.91 -16.67
CA LYS A 35 23.24 -4.05 -16.02
C LYS A 35 23.10 -2.57 -16.37
N ASP A 36 22.45 -2.29 -17.47
CA ASP A 36 22.12 -0.96 -17.98
C ASP A 36 20.96 -0.28 -17.22
N TRP A 37 20.30 -1.03 -16.36
CA TRP A 37 19.23 -0.51 -15.52
C TRP A 37 19.78 0.26 -14.33
N LYS A 38 19.01 1.24 -13.88
CA LYS A 38 19.35 2.08 -12.73
C LYS A 38 18.30 1.97 -11.65
N THR A 39 18.68 2.34 -10.44
CA THR A 39 17.82 2.32 -9.26
C THR A 39 17.93 3.63 -8.49
N ALA A 40 16.84 4.01 -7.85
CA ALA A 40 16.78 5.12 -6.92
C ALA A 40 15.88 4.78 -5.74
N GLU A 41 16.04 5.51 -4.64
CA GLU A 41 15.17 5.35 -3.47
C GLU A 41 13.74 5.77 -3.82
N SER A 42 12.79 4.98 -3.30
CA SER A 42 11.35 5.14 -3.48
C SER A 42 10.78 6.08 -2.41
N PRO A 43 9.63 6.73 -2.67
CA PRO A 43 8.82 7.37 -1.62
C PRO A 43 8.25 6.37 -0.61
N VAL A 44 8.18 5.07 -0.91
CA VAL A 44 7.87 4.03 0.07
C VAL A 44 9.11 3.81 0.94
N VAL A 45 9.09 4.37 2.15
CA VAL A 45 10.24 4.33 3.06
C VAL A 45 10.23 3.12 3.98
N PHE A 46 9.07 2.50 4.15
CA PHE A 46 8.89 1.27 4.92
C PHE A 46 7.67 0.49 4.39
N ASN A 47 7.76 -0.83 4.44
CA ASN A 47 6.64 -1.72 4.14
C ASN A 47 6.72 -3.00 4.97
N SER A 48 5.61 -3.39 5.56
CA SER A 48 5.43 -4.65 6.29
C SER A 48 4.00 -5.13 6.13
N ILE A 49 3.82 -6.44 5.95
CA ILE A 49 2.47 -7.02 5.82
C ILE A 49 1.66 -6.93 7.13
N TYR A 50 2.32 -6.82 8.28
CA TYR A 50 1.65 -6.70 9.58
C TYR A 50 1.44 -5.26 10.01
N THR A 51 2.42 -4.41 9.73
CA THR A 51 2.39 -3.01 10.09
C THR A 51 1.56 -2.22 9.12
N ALA A 52 2.11 -1.99 7.98
CA ALA A 52 1.51 -1.28 6.87
C ALA A 52 2.56 -0.70 5.91
N GLU A 53 2.19 0.35 5.16
CA GLU A 53 3.07 1.08 4.26
C GLU A 53 3.31 2.50 4.78
N HIS A 54 4.59 2.91 4.81
CA HIS A 54 4.97 4.29 5.12
C HIS A 54 5.44 4.96 3.84
N TYR A 55 4.78 6.03 3.46
CA TYR A 55 4.98 6.75 2.22
C TYR A 55 5.30 8.23 2.48
N ASP A 56 6.41 8.71 1.97
CA ASP A 56 6.80 10.12 2.04
C ASP A 56 6.69 10.76 0.65
N ALA A 57 5.61 11.51 0.42
CA ALA A 57 5.35 12.15 -0.87
C ALA A 57 6.39 13.23 -1.24
N ARG A 58 7.18 13.71 -0.29
CA ARG A 58 8.27 14.66 -0.55
C ARG A 58 9.42 14.02 -1.34
N LEU A 59 9.52 12.68 -1.28
CA LEU A 59 10.56 11.90 -1.98
C LEU A 59 10.15 11.48 -3.39
N GLU A 60 8.96 11.85 -3.84
CA GLU A 60 8.50 11.54 -5.19
C GLU A 60 9.40 12.17 -6.26
N LYS A 61 9.75 11.34 -7.23
CA LYS A 61 10.51 11.76 -8.43
C LYS A 61 9.53 11.97 -9.57
N VAL A 62 8.97 13.17 -9.65
CA VAL A 62 7.95 13.51 -10.66
C VAL A 62 8.48 13.24 -12.07
N GLY A 63 7.71 12.49 -12.86
CA GLY A 63 8.04 12.18 -14.24
C GLY A 63 9.01 11.02 -14.45
N TRP A 64 9.41 10.29 -13.41
CA TRP A 64 10.35 9.16 -13.51
C TRP A 64 9.92 8.06 -14.50
N ASN A 65 8.63 7.96 -14.75
CA ASN A 65 8.01 7.00 -15.69
C ASN A 65 7.69 7.60 -17.05
N LEU A 66 8.18 8.81 -17.35
CA LEU A 66 8.00 9.45 -18.64
C LEU A 66 9.22 9.26 -19.54
N PRO A 67 9.03 9.27 -20.87
CA PRO A 67 10.16 9.27 -21.80
C PRO A 67 11.11 10.44 -21.53
N ASN A 68 12.41 10.19 -21.71
CA ASN A 68 13.48 11.18 -21.54
C ASN A 68 13.66 11.73 -20.11
N TYR A 69 13.23 11.00 -19.09
CA TYR A 69 13.55 11.35 -17.71
C TYR A 69 15.06 11.34 -17.49
N ASP A 70 15.60 12.38 -16.83
CA ASP A 70 17.03 12.45 -16.50
C ASP A 70 17.36 11.60 -15.27
N ASP A 71 17.85 10.40 -15.50
CA ASP A 71 18.23 9.42 -14.48
C ASP A 71 19.73 9.41 -14.13
N LYS A 72 20.49 10.46 -14.52
CA LYS A 72 21.96 10.52 -14.32
C LYS A 72 22.39 10.37 -12.86
N THR A 73 21.54 10.79 -11.93
CA THR A 73 21.81 10.69 -10.49
C THR A 73 21.42 9.35 -9.88
N TRP A 74 20.77 8.47 -10.66
CA TRP A 74 20.38 7.15 -10.19
C TRP A 74 21.60 6.22 -10.13
N LYS A 75 21.56 5.28 -9.20
CA LYS A 75 22.64 4.31 -8.99
C LYS A 75 22.49 3.11 -9.93
N ASP A 76 23.59 2.45 -10.24
CA ASP A 76 23.55 1.18 -10.96
C ASP A 76 22.88 0.09 -10.12
N VAL A 77 22.21 -0.85 -10.79
CA VAL A 77 21.58 -2.00 -10.13
C VAL A 77 22.62 -2.99 -9.64
N ILE A 78 22.26 -3.73 -8.58
CA ILE A 78 23.08 -4.81 -8.01
C ILE A 78 22.52 -6.15 -8.47
N TYR A 79 23.36 -6.95 -9.13
CA TYR A 79 23.00 -8.31 -9.50
C TYR A 79 22.93 -9.23 -8.29
N ARG A 80 21.95 -10.12 -8.32
CA ARG A 80 21.80 -11.20 -7.34
C ARG A 80 21.59 -12.54 -8.05
N VAL A 81 21.97 -13.59 -7.37
CA VAL A 81 21.65 -14.96 -7.84
C VAL A 81 20.14 -15.12 -7.82
N ALA A 82 19.59 -15.61 -8.92
CA ALA A 82 18.15 -15.90 -9.00
C ALA A 82 17.79 -17.04 -8.04
N PRO A 83 16.63 -17.01 -7.39
CA PRO A 83 16.17 -18.09 -6.50
C PRO A 83 15.84 -19.37 -7.28
N SER A 84 15.59 -19.26 -8.59
CA SER A 84 15.31 -20.36 -9.50
C SER A 84 15.82 -20.02 -10.91
N THR A 85 16.18 -21.05 -11.68
CA THR A 85 16.50 -20.95 -13.11
C THR A 85 15.25 -21.05 -13.98
N HIS A 86 14.11 -21.44 -13.38
CA HIS A 86 12.86 -21.58 -14.09
C HIS A 86 11.91 -20.43 -13.75
N ILE A 87 11.54 -19.65 -14.77
CA ILE A 87 10.51 -18.61 -14.67
C ILE A 87 9.27 -19.19 -15.36
N VAL A 88 8.17 -19.22 -14.61
CA VAL A 88 6.88 -19.71 -15.09
C VAL A 88 5.81 -18.63 -14.97
N ALA A 89 4.80 -18.70 -15.81
CA ALA A 89 3.65 -17.82 -15.69
C ALA A 89 2.89 -18.09 -14.38
N GLN A 90 2.37 -17.05 -13.75
CA GLN A 90 1.50 -17.20 -12.59
C GLN A 90 0.22 -17.93 -13.00
N ALA A 91 -0.08 -19.05 -12.36
CA ALA A 91 -1.28 -19.83 -12.60
C ALA A 91 -2.50 -19.35 -11.78
N LEU A 92 -2.27 -18.60 -10.70
CA LEU A 92 -3.33 -18.08 -9.84
C LEU A 92 -3.91 -16.78 -10.40
N HIS A 93 -5.22 -16.59 -10.19
CA HIS A 93 -5.86 -15.32 -10.50
C HIS A 93 -5.21 -14.18 -9.69
N PRO A 94 -4.97 -13.02 -10.32
CA PRO A 94 -4.34 -11.89 -9.63
C PRO A 94 -5.26 -11.35 -8.53
N ILE A 95 -4.64 -10.88 -7.45
CA ILE A 95 -5.34 -10.09 -6.44
C ILE A 95 -5.57 -8.69 -7.03
N ARG A 96 -6.79 -8.20 -6.95
CA ARG A 96 -7.19 -6.89 -7.49
C ARG A 96 -8.10 -6.13 -6.52
N HIS A 97 -8.16 -4.81 -6.71
CA HIS A 97 -9.27 -4.02 -6.18
C HIS A 97 -10.52 -4.40 -6.96
N THR A 98 -11.51 -4.97 -6.29
CA THR A 98 -12.72 -5.47 -6.93
C THR A 98 -13.89 -4.51 -6.78
N ASN A 99 -14.07 -3.92 -5.59
CA ASN A 99 -15.14 -2.98 -5.29
C ASN A 99 -14.61 -1.80 -4.49
N GLU A 100 -15.11 -0.59 -4.81
CA GLU A 100 -14.95 0.61 -3.98
C GLU A 100 -16.09 0.71 -2.98
N ILE A 101 -15.76 1.08 -1.74
CA ILE A 101 -16.73 1.36 -0.69
C ILE A 101 -16.50 2.79 -0.19
N LEU A 102 -17.57 3.57 -0.20
CA LEU A 102 -17.58 4.90 0.41
C LEU A 102 -17.80 4.79 1.91
N SER A 103 -17.17 5.69 2.68
CA SER A 103 -17.45 5.80 4.11
C SER A 103 -18.93 6.12 4.33
N LYS A 104 -19.59 5.36 5.22
CA LYS A 104 -20.99 5.56 5.60
C LYS A 104 -21.14 6.61 6.70
N ASN A 105 -20.17 6.68 7.61
CA ASN A 105 -20.18 7.62 8.72
C ASN A 105 -18.80 8.20 8.97
N LEU A 106 -18.77 9.45 9.44
CA LEU A 106 -17.59 10.15 9.91
C LEU A 106 -17.83 10.67 11.31
N LYS A 107 -16.98 10.28 12.26
CA LYS A 107 -16.89 10.88 13.60
C LYS A 107 -15.66 11.77 13.68
N THR A 108 -15.85 13.04 13.97
CA THR A 108 -14.78 14.02 14.16
C THR A 108 -14.58 14.26 15.66
N PHE A 109 -13.37 13.98 16.15
CA PHE A 109 -12.97 14.30 17.53
C PHE A 109 -12.28 15.66 17.61
N SER A 110 -11.46 15.96 16.59
CA SER A 110 -10.78 17.26 16.45
C SER A 110 -10.36 17.43 14.98
N LYS A 111 -9.74 18.59 14.64
CA LYS A 111 -9.10 18.78 13.33
C LYS A 111 -7.84 17.92 13.09
N GLN A 112 -7.46 17.09 14.04
CA GLN A 112 -6.32 16.17 13.95
C GLN A 112 -6.71 14.70 14.15
N ASN A 113 -7.98 14.44 14.54
CA ASN A 113 -8.43 13.07 14.78
C ASN A 113 -9.86 12.82 14.25
N TYR A 114 -9.99 11.82 13.41
CA TYR A 114 -11.21 11.43 12.72
C TYR A 114 -11.35 9.91 12.70
N VAL A 115 -12.57 9.40 12.78
CA VAL A 115 -12.86 7.97 12.59
C VAL A 115 -13.90 7.82 11.49
N PHE A 116 -13.54 7.05 10.46
CA PHE A 116 -14.40 6.68 9.34
C PHE A 116 -14.93 5.26 9.54
N ASP A 117 -16.21 5.08 9.30
CA ASP A 117 -16.88 3.78 9.31
C ASP A 117 -17.30 3.42 7.87
N LEU A 118 -16.78 2.34 7.34
CA LEU A 118 -17.16 1.82 6.01
C LEU A 118 -18.50 1.09 6.04
N GLY A 119 -19.01 0.74 7.25
CA GLY A 119 -20.28 0.08 7.45
C GLY A 119 -20.25 -1.43 7.22
N GLU A 120 -19.13 -1.99 6.84
CA GLU A 120 -18.89 -3.42 6.71
C GLU A 120 -17.41 -3.74 6.86
N ASN A 121 -17.10 -4.92 7.39
CA ASN A 121 -15.73 -5.40 7.52
C ASN A 121 -15.23 -5.92 6.17
N ILE A 122 -14.07 -5.44 5.72
CA ILE A 122 -13.48 -5.79 4.44
C ILE A 122 -12.07 -6.36 4.59
N SER A 123 -11.67 -7.17 3.63
CA SER A 123 -10.25 -7.44 3.34
C SER A 123 -9.81 -6.53 2.20
N GLY A 124 -8.85 -5.65 2.46
CA GLY A 124 -8.45 -4.69 1.44
C GLY A 124 -7.56 -3.57 1.93
N VAL A 125 -7.69 -2.43 1.28
CA VAL A 125 -6.95 -1.20 1.61
C VAL A 125 -7.89 -0.02 1.71
N SER A 126 -7.47 1.01 2.48
CA SER A 126 -8.10 2.32 2.43
C SER A 126 -7.36 3.25 1.48
N SER A 127 -8.07 4.26 1.00
CA SER A 127 -7.50 5.42 0.33
C SER A 127 -7.92 6.68 1.07
N ILE A 128 -7.00 7.63 1.21
CA ILE A 128 -7.29 8.96 1.73
C ILE A 128 -6.98 10.01 0.68
N THR A 129 -7.85 11.04 0.61
CA THR A 129 -7.57 12.28 -0.13
C THR A 129 -7.59 13.42 0.88
N VAL A 130 -6.51 14.18 0.93
CA VAL A 130 -6.27 15.20 1.97
C VAL A 130 -5.44 16.36 1.44
N LYS A 131 -5.62 17.53 2.04
CA LYS A 131 -4.80 18.73 1.81
C LYS A 131 -4.16 19.16 3.12
N GLY A 132 -2.86 19.46 3.08
CA GLY A 132 -2.11 19.94 4.25
C GLY A 132 -0.74 20.48 3.88
N ASN A 133 0.00 20.93 4.88
CA ASN A 133 1.35 21.46 4.68
C ASN A 133 2.36 20.35 4.41
N ALA A 134 3.45 20.69 3.72
CA ALA A 134 4.56 19.78 3.52
C ALA A 134 5.12 19.27 4.86
N GLY A 135 5.30 17.95 4.96
CA GLY A 135 5.77 17.31 6.18
C GLY A 135 4.67 16.95 7.19
N THR A 136 3.40 17.34 6.95
CA THR A 136 2.29 16.83 7.77
C THR A 136 2.23 15.32 7.70
N VAL A 137 2.23 14.67 8.86
CA VAL A 137 2.18 13.21 8.99
C VAL A 137 0.75 12.77 9.22
N ILE A 138 0.22 11.96 8.32
CA ILE A 138 -1.10 11.34 8.42
C ILE A 138 -0.91 9.87 8.76
N LYS A 139 -1.52 9.42 9.87
CA LYS A 139 -1.57 8.00 10.27
C LYS A 139 -2.97 7.47 10.04
N LEU A 140 -3.08 6.36 9.31
CA LEU A 140 -4.33 5.66 9.07
C LEU A 140 -4.29 4.33 9.84
N LYS A 141 -4.90 4.30 11.00
CA LYS A 141 -5.04 3.12 11.86
C LYS A 141 -6.30 2.36 11.49
N HIS A 142 -6.16 1.07 11.18
CA HIS A 142 -7.25 0.21 10.72
C HIS A 142 -7.66 -0.77 11.81
N GLY A 143 -8.96 -1.03 11.94
CA GLY A 143 -9.47 -2.01 12.88
C GLY A 143 -10.92 -2.44 12.58
N GLU A 144 -11.33 -3.50 13.27
CA GLU A 144 -12.63 -4.13 13.07
C GLU A 144 -13.67 -3.68 14.11
N ARG A 145 -13.23 -3.02 15.17
CA ARG A 145 -14.07 -2.60 16.32
C ARG A 145 -13.71 -1.20 16.76
N LEU A 146 -14.63 -0.64 17.53
CA LEU A 146 -14.43 0.61 18.25
C LEU A 146 -14.40 0.39 19.77
N LEU A 147 -13.62 1.19 20.46
CA LEU A 147 -13.71 1.40 21.90
C LEU A 147 -15.02 2.13 22.26
N PRO A 148 -15.44 2.11 23.55
CA PRO A 148 -16.65 2.85 23.99
C PRO A 148 -16.62 4.34 23.69
N ASP A 149 -15.44 4.97 23.65
CA ASP A 149 -15.26 6.37 23.29
C ASP A 149 -15.32 6.63 21.77
N GLY A 150 -15.25 5.55 20.97
CA GLY A 150 -15.36 5.56 19.51
C GLY A 150 -14.04 5.62 18.76
N HIS A 151 -12.91 5.47 19.42
CA HIS A 151 -11.62 5.24 18.79
C HIS A 151 -11.48 3.80 18.29
N VAL A 152 -10.62 3.57 17.30
CA VAL A 152 -10.39 2.22 16.75
C VAL A 152 -9.69 1.33 17.78
N ASP A 153 -10.31 0.18 18.07
CA ASP A 153 -9.79 -0.90 18.90
C ASP A 153 -9.11 -1.96 18.06
N GLN A 154 -7.83 -2.20 18.31
CA GLN A 154 -7.05 -3.27 17.67
C GLN A 154 -6.74 -4.44 18.62
N SER A 155 -7.18 -4.39 19.87
CA SER A 155 -6.82 -5.37 20.91
C SER A 155 -7.25 -6.82 20.59
N ASN A 156 -8.19 -7.00 19.64
CA ASN A 156 -8.61 -8.33 19.17
C ASN A 156 -7.72 -8.90 18.05
N ILE A 157 -6.94 -8.08 17.37
CA ILE A 157 -6.17 -8.48 16.20
C ILE A 157 -4.65 -8.33 16.37
N ASP A 158 -4.18 -7.51 17.32
CA ASP A 158 -2.75 -7.27 17.56
C ASP A 158 -2.10 -8.22 18.58
N VAL A 159 -2.86 -9.18 19.12
CA VAL A 159 -2.46 -10.03 20.29
C VAL A 159 -1.12 -10.73 20.10
N HIS A 160 -0.78 -11.06 18.86
CA HIS A 160 0.47 -11.76 18.52
C HIS A 160 1.52 -10.85 17.88
N TYR A 161 1.18 -9.59 17.65
CA TYR A 161 2.09 -8.65 17.05
C TYR A 161 3.12 -8.16 18.08
N ARG A 162 4.37 -8.09 17.65
CA ARG A 162 5.47 -7.55 18.46
C ARG A 162 6.20 -6.55 17.57
N PRO A 163 5.86 -5.25 17.69
CA PRO A 163 6.56 -4.21 16.94
C PRO A 163 8.03 -4.20 17.34
N THR A 164 8.90 -3.86 16.39
CA THR A 164 10.32 -3.69 16.64
C THR A 164 10.61 -2.38 17.36
N ASP A 165 9.79 -1.38 17.14
CA ASP A 165 9.81 -0.10 17.85
C ASP A 165 8.44 0.62 17.72
N ASP A 166 8.30 1.78 18.37
CA ASP A 166 7.07 2.61 18.33
C ASP A 166 6.80 3.24 16.96
N LYS A 167 7.73 3.11 16.01
CA LYS A 167 7.58 3.62 14.64
C LYS A 167 6.91 2.61 13.71
N ASP A 168 6.69 1.40 14.20
CA ASP A 168 6.11 0.28 13.48
C ASP A 168 4.78 -0.19 14.11
N PRO A 169 3.74 0.65 14.15
CA PRO A 169 2.47 0.32 14.76
C PRO A 169 1.66 -0.64 13.89
N PHE A 170 0.94 -1.59 14.53
CA PHE A 170 0.14 -2.60 13.84
C PHE A 170 -0.96 -1.98 12.97
N GLN A 171 -1.11 -2.48 11.74
CA GLN A 171 -2.11 -2.06 10.73
C GLN A 171 -2.29 -0.53 10.61
N THR A 172 -1.18 0.21 10.62
CA THR A 172 -1.22 1.68 10.56
C THR A 172 -0.36 2.19 9.42
N ASP A 173 -1.00 2.64 8.33
CA ASP A 173 -0.29 3.30 7.25
C ASP A 173 0.14 4.71 7.67
N ILE A 174 1.28 5.16 7.16
CA ILE A 174 1.78 6.52 7.38
C ILE A 174 1.98 7.20 6.03
N PHE A 175 1.34 8.35 5.88
CA PHE A 175 1.46 9.19 4.69
C PHE A 175 1.99 10.57 5.09
N ILE A 176 3.14 10.97 4.54
CA ILE A 176 3.74 12.27 4.76
C ILE A 176 3.49 13.15 3.55
N LEU A 177 2.81 14.27 3.74
CA LEU A 177 2.40 15.15 2.67
C LEU A 177 3.56 15.91 2.04
N SER A 178 3.51 16.11 0.73
CA SER A 178 4.43 16.98 0.00
C SER A 178 4.03 18.47 0.05
N GLY A 179 2.78 18.77 0.41
CA GLY A 179 2.23 20.12 0.49
C GLY A 179 1.87 20.73 -0.88
N LYS A 180 1.74 19.92 -1.91
CA LYS A 180 1.47 20.38 -3.30
C LYS A 180 -0.02 20.45 -3.64
N GLY A 181 -0.88 20.75 -2.66
CA GLY A 181 -2.30 20.86 -2.85
C GLY A 181 -3.06 19.66 -2.29
N GLU A 182 -4.05 19.16 -3.02
CA GLU A 182 -4.78 17.94 -2.67
C GLU A 182 -3.94 16.72 -3.07
N GLU A 183 -3.70 15.84 -2.12
CA GLU A 183 -2.87 14.65 -2.29
C GLU A 183 -3.68 13.41 -1.92
N SER A 184 -3.45 12.31 -2.64
CA SER A 184 -4.10 11.03 -2.37
C SER A 184 -3.08 9.93 -2.10
N PHE A 185 -3.41 9.06 -1.16
CA PHE A 185 -2.59 7.90 -0.80
C PHE A 185 -3.46 6.66 -0.65
N SER A 186 -2.98 5.55 -1.16
CA SER A 186 -3.46 4.21 -0.88
C SER A 186 -2.26 3.26 -0.92
N PRO A 187 -2.08 2.37 0.07
CA PRO A 187 -0.96 1.45 0.10
C PRO A 187 -1.00 0.48 -1.08
N LYS A 188 0.17 0.09 -1.59
CA LYS A 188 0.31 -0.79 -2.77
C LYS A 188 0.83 -2.18 -2.44
N PHE A 189 1.50 -2.35 -1.30
CA PHE A 189 2.26 -3.57 -1.00
C PHE A 189 1.76 -4.31 0.24
N ASN A 190 0.58 -3.97 0.74
CA ASN A 190 -0.08 -4.68 1.83
C ASN A 190 -1.61 -4.65 1.66
N TYR A 191 -2.32 -5.37 2.52
CA TYR A 191 -3.76 -5.30 2.70
C TYR A 191 -4.10 -5.63 4.16
N LYS A 192 -5.32 -5.28 4.59
CA LYS A 192 -5.75 -5.38 6.00
C LYS A 192 -7.18 -5.86 6.09
N GLY A 193 -7.55 -6.42 7.26
CA GLY A 193 -8.94 -6.64 7.65
C GLY A 193 -9.42 -5.46 8.50
N PHE A 194 -10.48 -4.77 8.09
CA PHE A 194 -11.00 -3.61 8.82
C PHE A 194 -12.39 -3.18 8.38
N GLN A 195 -13.11 -2.53 9.28
CA GLN A 195 -14.31 -1.76 9.00
C GLN A 195 -14.06 -0.26 9.24
N TYR A 196 -13.20 0.05 10.22
CA TYR A 196 -12.96 1.42 10.66
C TYR A 196 -11.55 1.88 10.30
N VAL A 197 -11.45 3.17 9.93
CA VAL A 197 -10.17 3.85 9.69
C VAL A 197 -10.11 5.07 10.59
N GLU A 198 -9.19 5.05 11.56
CA GLU A 198 -8.89 6.21 12.37
C GLU A 198 -7.73 6.99 11.76
N VAL A 199 -8.00 8.25 11.43
CA VAL A 199 -7.02 9.16 10.85
C VAL A 199 -6.51 10.10 11.91
N ASN A 200 -5.20 10.05 12.18
CA ASN A 200 -4.49 10.97 13.06
C ASN A 200 -3.52 11.81 12.25
N SER A 201 -3.57 13.13 12.42
CA SER A 201 -2.69 14.08 11.75
C SER A 201 -1.80 14.82 12.74
N SER A 202 -0.53 15.06 12.36
CA SER A 202 0.39 15.88 13.17
C SER A 202 0.03 17.36 13.18
N GLU A 203 -0.72 17.83 12.17
CA GLU A 203 -1.18 19.19 12.01
C GLU A 203 -2.70 19.20 11.79
N PRO A 204 -3.40 20.31 12.08
CA PRO A 204 -4.82 20.42 11.76
C PRO A 204 -5.07 20.27 10.25
N ILE A 205 -6.04 19.40 9.91
CA ILE A 205 -6.51 19.17 8.55
C ILE A 205 -8.02 19.21 8.52
N GLU A 206 -8.61 19.27 7.32
CA GLU A 206 -10.06 19.19 7.15
C GLU A 206 -10.39 17.96 6.30
N LEU A 207 -11.16 17.05 6.89
CA LEU A 207 -11.64 15.84 6.23
C LEU A 207 -13.17 15.85 6.20
N THR A 208 -13.71 15.33 5.11
CA THR A 208 -15.15 15.09 4.91
C THR A 208 -15.39 13.59 4.84
N GLN A 209 -16.65 13.18 4.86
CA GLN A 209 -17.01 11.76 4.73
C GLN A 209 -16.43 11.12 3.45
N ASN A 210 -16.23 11.88 2.39
CA ASN A 210 -15.68 11.41 1.12
C ASN A 210 -14.15 11.35 1.08
N SER A 211 -13.47 11.83 2.13
CA SER A 211 -12.00 11.88 2.17
C SER A 211 -11.37 10.51 2.33
N VAL A 212 -12.09 9.52 2.86
CA VAL A 212 -11.61 8.14 3.00
C VAL A 212 -12.56 7.18 2.31
N LYS A 213 -11.98 6.23 1.56
CA LYS A 213 -12.67 5.13 0.88
C LYS A 213 -12.01 3.81 1.21
N GLY A 214 -12.74 2.72 1.11
CA GLY A 214 -12.23 1.36 1.16
C GLY A 214 -12.23 0.71 -0.22
N TYR A 215 -11.30 -0.23 -0.44
CA TYR A 215 -11.27 -1.08 -1.62
C TYR A 215 -11.16 -2.53 -1.19
N PHE A 216 -12.10 -3.37 -1.62
CA PHE A 216 -11.97 -4.81 -1.47
C PHE A 216 -10.79 -5.32 -2.30
N MET A 217 -10.02 -6.24 -1.70
CA MET A 217 -8.94 -6.95 -2.39
C MET A 217 -9.10 -8.45 -2.20
N HIS A 218 -9.21 -9.16 -3.30
CA HIS A 218 -9.21 -10.63 -3.33
C HIS A 218 -8.76 -11.13 -4.71
N SER A 219 -8.52 -12.44 -4.81
CA SER A 219 -8.26 -13.05 -6.12
C SER A 219 -9.45 -12.85 -7.03
N ASP A 220 -9.20 -12.31 -8.24
CA ASP A 220 -10.22 -11.99 -9.25
C ASP A 220 -10.67 -13.27 -9.97
N VAL A 221 -11.37 -14.12 -9.24
CA VAL A 221 -11.89 -15.39 -9.77
C VAL A 221 -13.23 -15.16 -10.48
N PRO A 222 -13.47 -15.81 -11.64
CA PRO A 222 -14.74 -15.70 -12.33
C PRO A 222 -15.88 -16.34 -11.52
N ALA A 223 -17.02 -15.67 -11.48
CA ALA A 223 -18.24 -16.27 -10.92
C ALA A 223 -18.77 -17.34 -11.89
N ILE A 224 -18.71 -18.61 -11.48
CA ILE A 224 -19.16 -19.76 -12.27
C ILE A 224 -20.53 -20.32 -11.85
N GLY A 225 -21.13 -19.76 -10.81
CA GLY A 225 -22.44 -20.17 -10.32
C GLY A 225 -23.07 -19.14 -9.39
N LYS A 226 -24.38 -19.24 -9.20
CA LYS A 226 -25.18 -18.43 -8.29
C LYS A 226 -26.15 -19.32 -7.53
N ILE A 227 -26.21 -19.18 -6.21
CA ILE A 227 -27.21 -19.78 -5.36
C ILE A 227 -28.20 -18.69 -4.95
N THR A 228 -29.47 -18.92 -5.20
CA THR A 228 -30.56 -18.06 -4.73
C THR A 228 -31.41 -18.86 -3.76
N SER A 229 -31.61 -18.34 -2.56
CA SER A 229 -32.52 -18.88 -1.52
C SER A 229 -33.81 -18.10 -1.50
#